data_7f105a9a74be2a0320aadb4b4371cc1a
#
_entry.id   7f105a9a74be2a0320aadb4b4371cc1a
#
_cell.length_a   1.000
_cell.length_b   1.000
_cell.length_c   1.000
_cell.angle_alpha   90.00
_cell.angle_beta   90.00
_cell.angle_gamma   90.00
#
_symmetry.space_group_name_H-M   'P 1'
#
loop_
_entity.id
_entity.type
_entity.pdbx_description
1 polymer ?
#
loop_
_entity_poly.entity_id
_entity_poly.type
_entity_poly.pdbx_seq_one_letter_code
_entity_poly.pdbx_strand_id
1 'polypeptide(L)'
;MLCAAEADEFLLQNMIRQCESFGIPFRGEIQPIGHYISDKDTFDLGHEKLKTIAISGHSPGSMAFYAPDSGFVLSGDALFQMSIGRTDLPGGNHHQLVESIRTRLLTLPKETIVYPGHGPETEIGIEQIENPFL
;
A
#
# COMPACT_ATOMS: atom_id res chain seq x y z
N MET A 1 -15.05 -9.86 -7.05
CA MET A 1 -14.24 -9.29 -8.14
C MET A 1 -12.92 -8.84 -7.57
N LEU A 2 -11.79 -9.27 -8.15
CA LEU A 2 -10.46 -8.82 -7.73
C LEU A 2 -10.17 -7.44 -8.32
N CYS A 3 -9.74 -6.49 -7.48
CA CYS A 3 -9.32 -5.15 -7.90
C CYS A 3 -7.85 -4.95 -7.56
N ALA A 4 -7.07 -4.42 -8.48
CA ALA A 4 -5.67 -4.09 -8.27
C ALA A 4 -5.22 -2.97 -9.22
N ALA A 5 -4.07 -2.35 -8.95
CA ALA A 5 -3.44 -1.46 -9.92
C ALA A 5 -2.87 -2.27 -11.10
N GLU A 6 -3.03 -1.74 -12.32
CA GLU A 6 -2.49 -2.38 -13.54
C GLU A 6 -0.98 -2.62 -13.42
N ALA A 7 -0.25 -1.69 -12.81
CA ALA A 7 1.19 -1.78 -12.63
C ALA A 7 1.65 -2.99 -11.80
N ASP A 8 0.76 -3.60 -10.99
CA ASP A 8 1.06 -4.80 -10.19
C ASP A 8 0.55 -6.11 -10.82
N GLU A 9 -0.07 -6.07 -11.99
CA GLU A 9 -0.60 -7.27 -12.64
C GLU A 9 0.48 -8.34 -12.88
N PHE A 10 1.71 -7.92 -13.20
CA PHE A 10 2.82 -8.86 -13.39
C PHE A 10 3.16 -9.65 -12.11
N LEU A 11 2.93 -9.08 -10.92
CA LEU A 11 3.11 -9.78 -9.65
C LEU A 11 2.09 -10.90 -9.49
N LEU A 12 0.84 -10.65 -9.84
CA LEU A 12 -0.20 -11.69 -9.85
C LEU A 12 0.12 -12.80 -10.84
N GLN A 13 0.52 -12.44 -12.06
CA GLN A 13 0.89 -13.41 -13.10
C GLN A 13 2.09 -14.29 -12.71
N ASN A 14 3.00 -13.77 -11.89
CA ASN A 14 4.17 -14.47 -11.39
C ASN A 14 4.00 -15.06 -9.97
N MET A 15 2.79 -15.08 -9.43
CA MET A 15 2.52 -15.50 -8.05
C MET A 15 3.06 -16.90 -7.73
N ILE A 16 2.93 -17.86 -8.65
CA ILE A 16 3.44 -19.23 -8.46
C ILE A 16 4.95 -19.20 -8.24
N ARG A 17 5.69 -18.48 -9.10
CA ARG A 17 7.16 -18.37 -8.99
C ARG A 17 7.59 -17.66 -7.71
N GLN A 18 6.83 -16.65 -7.27
CA GLN A 18 7.09 -15.97 -6.02
C GLN A 18 6.91 -16.92 -4.84
N CYS A 19 5.83 -17.68 -4.80
CA CYS A 19 5.59 -18.69 -3.77
C CYS A 19 6.72 -19.73 -3.74
N GLU A 20 7.16 -20.23 -4.89
CA GLU A 20 8.28 -21.16 -5.00
C GLU A 20 9.57 -20.57 -4.44
N SER A 21 9.88 -19.29 -4.74
CA SER A 21 11.09 -18.62 -4.26
C SER A 21 11.12 -18.44 -2.74
N PHE A 22 9.95 -18.37 -2.10
CA PHE A 22 9.80 -18.30 -0.63
C PHE A 22 9.56 -19.66 0.02
N GLY A 23 9.57 -20.76 -0.75
CA GLY A 23 9.30 -22.10 -0.24
C GLY A 23 7.85 -22.31 0.22
N ILE A 24 6.92 -21.50 -0.28
CA ILE A 24 5.49 -21.55 0.06
C ILE A 24 4.75 -22.32 -1.03
N PRO A 25 4.05 -23.43 -0.71
CA PRO A 25 3.27 -24.15 -1.70
C PRO A 25 2.05 -23.30 -2.11
N PHE A 26 1.96 -22.97 -3.40
CA PHE A 26 0.76 -22.33 -3.95
C PHE A 26 -0.34 -23.37 -4.16
N ARG A 27 -1.50 -23.13 -3.56
CA ARG A 27 -2.68 -23.99 -3.68
C ARG A 27 -3.86 -23.12 -4.12
N GLY A 28 -4.16 -23.11 -5.39
CA GLY A 28 -5.28 -22.34 -5.92
C GLY A 28 -5.08 -21.94 -7.38
N GLU A 29 -5.94 -21.07 -7.84
CA GLU A 29 -5.88 -20.49 -9.19
C GLU A 29 -5.58 -19.00 -9.10
N ILE A 30 -4.76 -18.51 -10.02
CA ILE A 30 -4.53 -17.06 -10.15
C ILE A 30 -5.80 -16.44 -10.72
N GLN A 31 -6.42 -15.58 -9.94
CA GLN A 31 -7.63 -14.86 -10.38
C GLN A 31 -7.23 -13.67 -11.26
N PRO A 32 -7.90 -13.47 -12.40
CA PRO A 32 -7.66 -12.28 -13.20
C PRO A 32 -8.14 -11.02 -12.48
N ILE A 33 -7.51 -9.89 -12.75
CA ILE A 33 -7.97 -8.60 -12.28
C ILE A 33 -9.29 -8.28 -13.01
N GLY A 34 -10.35 -8.10 -12.24
CA GLY A 34 -11.68 -7.75 -12.76
C GLY A 34 -11.88 -6.25 -12.90
N HIS A 35 -11.12 -5.45 -12.17
CA HIS A 35 -11.17 -3.99 -12.24
C HIS A 35 -9.81 -3.39 -11.86
N TYR A 36 -9.26 -2.56 -12.73
CA TYR A 36 -8.07 -1.78 -12.42
C TYR A 36 -8.42 -0.56 -11.58
N ILE A 37 -7.68 -0.38 -10.49
CA ILE A 37 -7.78 0.81 -9.63
C ILE A 37 -6.66 1.78 -9.95
N SER A 38 -6.97 3.06 -9.87
CA SER A 38 -6.05 4.14 -10.17
C SER A 38 -5.96 5.14 -9.01
N ASP A 39 -4.96 6.00 -9.07
CA ASP A 39 -4.84 7.11 -8.13
C ASP A 39 -6.09 8.00 -8.16
N LYS A 40 -6.56 8.41 -6.98
CA LYS A 40 -7.75 9.26 -6.77
C LYS A 40 -9.11 8.60 -7.07
N ASP A 41 -9.15 7.30 -7.33
CA ASP A 41 -10.41 6.59 -7.36
C ASP A 41 -11.09 6.63 -5.98
N THR A 42 -12.40 6.47 -5.99
CA THR A 42 -13.19 6.44 -4.75
C THR A 42 -14.01 5.16 -4.71
N PHE A 43 -13.99 4.50 -3.56
CA PHE A 43 -14.73 3.28 -3.29
C PHE A 43 -15.62 3.45 -2.07
N ASP A 44 -16.81 2.85 -2.11
CA ASP A 44 -17.68 2.75 -0.95
C ASP A 44 -17.39 1.44 -0.21
N LEU A 45 -17.13 1.54 1.10
CA LEU A 45 -17.01 0.41 2.02
C LEU A 45 -18.04 0.56 3.13
N GLY A 46 -19.21 0.01 2.93
CA GLY A 46 -20.36 0.25 3.81
C GLY A 46 -20.74 1.74 3.78
N HIS A 47 -20.57 2.42 4.91
CA HIS A 47 -20.85 3.86 5.03
C HIS A 47 -19.59 4.74 4.79
N GLU A 48 -18.41 4.12 4.67
CA GLU A 48 -17.16 4.83 4.46
C GLU A 48 -16.89 5.08 2.98
N LYS A 49 -16.31 6.23 2.68
CA LYS A 49 -15.73 6.54 1.38
C LYS A 49 -14.21 6.46 1.45
N LEU A 50 -13.63 5.54 0.69
CA LEU A 50 -12.18 5.37 0.59
C LEU A 50 -11.66 6.02 -0.68
N LYS A 51 -10.67 6.89 -0.54
CA LYS A 51 -9.94 7.50 -1.67
C LYS A 51 -8.62 6.78 -1.86
N THR A 52 -8.32 6.37 -3.07
CA THR A 52 -7.03 5.77 -3.40
C THR A 52 -5.93 6.81 -3.50
N ILE A 53 -4.77 6.46 -2.97
CA ILE A 53 -3.54 7.24 -3.06
C ILE A 53 -2.44 6.30 -3.57
N ALA A 54 -1.90 6.56 -4.75
CA ALA A 54 -0.79 5.77 -5.26
C ALA A 54 0.48 6.01 -4.44
N ILE A 55 1.06 4.95 -3.88
CA ILE A 55 2.28 4.98 -3.05
C ILE A 55 3.29 3.98 -3.62
N SER A 56 3.74 4.24 -4.83
CA SER A 56 4.69 3.35 -5.51
C SER A 56 6.03 3.28 -4.80
N GLY A 57 6.67 2.13 -4.86
CA GLY A 57 8.04 1.91 -4.36
C GLY A 57 8.24 0.60 -3.61
N HIS A 58 7.27 0.12 -2.82
CA HIS A 58 7.24 -1.27 -2.36
C HIS A 58 6.90 -2.20 -3.54
N SER A 59 5.86 -1.88 -4.26
CA SER A 59 5.58 -2.37 -5.61
C SER A 59 5.22 -1.18 -6.52
N PRO A 60 5.25 -1.34 -7.86
CA PRO A 60 4.88 -0.25 -8.78
C PRO A 60 3.44 0.22 -8.62
N GLY A 61 2.52 -0.68 -8.30
CA GLY A 61 1.09 -0.43 -8.15
C GLY A 61 0.60 -0.32 -6.71
N SER A 62 1.51 -0.16 -5.73
CA SER A 62 1.10 0.00 -4.31
C SER A 62 0.15 1.17 -4.13
N MET A 63 -0.97 0.91 -3.43
CA MET A 63 -2.02 1.88 -3.14
C MET A 63 -2.29 1.95 -1.64
N ALA A 64 -2.52 3.15 -1.15
CA ALA A 64 -3.15 3.39 0.14
C ALA A 64 -4.62 3.76 -0.05
N PHE A 65 -5.45 3.51 0.96
CA PHE A 65 -6.88 3.83 0.96
C PHE A 65 -7.18 4.75 2.14
N TYR A 66 -7.53 5.99 1.85
CA TYR A 66 -7.78 7.02 2.85
C TYR A 66 -9.27 7.25 3.06
N ALA A 67 -9.72 7.18 4.31
CA ALA A 67 -11.07 7.48 4.76
C ALA A 67 -11.09 8.87 5.44
N PRO A 68 -11.35 9.97 4.72
CA PRO A 68 -11.25 11.31 5.27
C PRO A 68 -12.28 11.59 6.37
N ASP A 69 -13.49 11.03 6.28
CA ASP A 69 -14.56 11.27 7.24
C ASP A 69 -14.31 10.56 8.58
N SER A 70 -13.64 9.40 8.56
CA SER A 70 -13.28 8.64 9.76
C SER A 70 -11.82 8.86 10.21
N GLY A 71 -11.02 9.59 9.45
CA GLY A 71 -9.67 9.98 9.83
C GLY A 71 -8.65 8.83 9.89
N PHE A 72 -8.73 7.86 8.98
CA PHE A 72 -7.74 6.79 8.89
C PHE A 72 -7.25 6.54 7.47
N VAL A 73 -6.11 5.89 7.35
CA VAL A 73 -5.55 5.42 6.09
C VAL A 73 -5.06 3.98 6.22
N LEU A 74 -5.43 3.14 5.26
CA LEU A 74 -4.89 1.80 5.08
C LEU A 74 -3.65 1.92 4.19
N SER A 75 -2.46 1.82 4.78
CA SER A 75 -1.20 2.07 4.05
C SER A 75 -0.63 0.85 3.33
N GLY A 76 -1.23 -0.34 3.51
CA GLY A 76 -0.64 -1.59 3.01
C GLY A 76 0.79 -1.76 3.52
N ASP A 77 1.68 -2.18 2.63
CA ASP A 77 3.10 -2.37 2.95
C ASP A 77 3.97 -1.17 2.56
N ALA A 78 3.42 0.05 2.61
CA ALA A 78 4.19 1.27 2.35
C ALA A 78 4.73 1.91 3.65
N LEU A 79 3.87 2.19 4.62
CA LEU A 79 4.23 2.88 5.87
C LEU A 79 3.83 2.02 7.07
N PHE A 80 4.79 1.80 7.97
CA PHE A 80 4.64 1.10 9.24
C PHE A 80 5.04 2.01 10.41
N GLN A 81 4.69 1.61 11.63
CA GLN A 81 5.21 2.26 12.83
C GLN A 81 6.75 2.23 12.82
N MET A 82 7.38 3.41 12.80
CA MET A 82 8.84 3.59 12.82
C MET A 82 9.58 2.89 11.67
N SER A 83 8.88 2.57 10.55
CA SER A 83 9.47 1.85 9.43
C SER A 83 8.73 2.13 8.12
N ILE A 84 9.29 1.64 7.03
CA ILE A 84 8.69 1.65 5.69
C ILE A 84 8.79 0.27 5.04
N GLY A 85 8.02 0.07 3.98
CA GLY A 85 8.04 -1.18 3.21
C GLY A 85 9.40 -1.50 2.61
N ARG A 86 9.70 -2.79 2.45
CA ARG A 86 10.89 -3.24 1.73
C ARG A 86 10.79 -2.87 0.24
N THR A 87 11.94 -2.65 -0.37
CA THR A 87 12.04 -2.20 -1.76
C THR A 87 13.01 -3.02 -2.60
N ASP A 88 13.45 -4.17 -2.08
CA ASP A 88 14.45 -5.05 -2.67
C ASP A 88 13.86 -6.19 -3.52
N LEU A 89 12.53 -6.27 -3.63
CA LEU A 89 11.86 -7.22 -4.50
C LEU A 89 11.64 -6.65 -5.91
N PRO A 90 11.36 -7.49 -6.93
CA PRO A 90 11.13 -7.04 -8.30
C PRO A 90 10.07 -5.94 -8.39
N GLY A 91 10.43 -4.81 -9.02
CA GLY A 91 9.58 -3.62 -9.12
C GLY A 91 9.72 -2.64 -7.93
N GLY A 92 10.46 -3.00 -6.86
CA GLY A 92 10.74 -2.13 -5.73
C GLY A 92 11.69 -0.99 -6.06
N ASN A 93 11.48 0.17 -5.41
CA ASN A 93 12.32 1.37 -5.55
C ASN A 93 12.29 2.19 -4.27
N HIS A 94 13.40 2.21 -3.53
CA HIS A 94 13.50 2.88 -2.25
C HIS A 94 13.28 4.39 -2.33
N HIS A 95 13.93 5.06 -3.26
CA HIS A 95 13.79 6.51 -3.43
C HIS A 95 12.34 6.89 -3.74
N GLN A 96 11.68 6.13 -4.62
CA GLN A 96 10.30 6.34 -5.00
C GLN A 96 9.35 6.14 -3.82
N LEU A 97 9.59 5.10 -2.98
CA LEU A 97 8.76 4.85 -1.80
C LEU A 97 8.85 6.00 -0.79
N VAL A 98 10.07 6.42 -0.45
CA VAL A 98 10.28 7.55 0.48
C VAL A 98 9.63 8.82 -0.05
N GLU A 99 9.80 9.13 -1.31
CA GLU A 99 9.19 10.31 -1.95
C GLU A 99 7.67 10.22 -1.94
N SER A 100 7.10 9.06 -2.29
CA SER A 100 5.64 8.86 -2.27
C SER A 100 5.06 9.02 -0.87
N ILE A 101 5.70 8.45 0.15
CA ILE A 101 5.25 8.61 1.54
C ILE A 101 5.29 10.09 1.96
N ARG A 102 6.42 10.76 1.75
CA ARG A 102 6.60 12.16 2.14
C ARG A 102 5.60 13.11 1.48
N THR A 103 5.39 12.95 0.18
CA THR A 103 4.57 13.87 -0.60
C THR A 103 3.08 13.54 -0.58
N ARG A 104 2.70 12.30 -0.25
CA ARG A 104 1.32 11.84 -0.40
C ARG A 104 0.67 11.29 0.87
N LEU A 105 1.41 10.65 1.77
CA LEU A 105 0.88 10.19 3.05
C LEU A 105 1.14 11.18 4.17
N LEU A 106 2.37 11.68 4.32
CA LEU A 106 2.70 12.60 5.39
C LEU A 106 2.05 14.00 5.22
N THR A 107 1.40 14.26 4.10
CA THR A 107 0.58 15.46 3.88
C THR A 107 -0.85 15.34 4.37
N LEU A 108 -1.27 14.14 4.82
CA LEU A 108 -2.56 13.94 5.46
C LEU A 108 -2.60 14.62 6.83
N PRO A 109 -3.80 14.88 7.41
CA PRO A 109 -3.92 15.43 8.76
C PRO A 109 -3.11 14.60 9.77
N LYS A 110 -2.44 15.28 10.72
CA LYS A 110 -1.51 14.64 11.66
C LYS A 110 -2.17 13.58 12.54
N GLU A 111 -3.43 13.78 12.87
CA GLU A 111 -4.27 12.86 13.66
C GLU A 111 -4.79 11.66 12.86
N THR A 112 -4.46 11.54 11.59
CA THR A 112 -4.87 10.39 10.76
C THR A 112 -4.22 9.12 11.29
N ILE A 113 -5.05 8.14 11.65
CA ILE A 113 -4.59 6.82 12.07
C ILE A 113 -4.12 6.04 10.84
N VAL A 114 -2.96 5.41 10.94
CA VAL A 114 -2.38 4.56 9.90
C VAL A 114 -2.56 3.10 10.30
N TYR A 115 -3.29 2.35 9.49
CA TYR A 115 -3.40 0.90 9.61
C TYR A 115 -2.55 0.25 8.50
N PRO A 116 -1.38 -0.31 8.86
CA PRO A 116 -0.51 -0.99 7.89
C PRO A 116 -1.01 -2.38 7.53
N GLY A 117 -0.39 -2.99 6.52
CA GLY A 117 -0.69 -4.35 6.09
C GLY A 117 -0.33 -5.40 7.16
N HIS A 118 0.64 -5.10 8.01
CA HIS A 118 1.02 -5.89 9.20
C HIS A 118 1.68 -4.98 10.26
N GLY A 119 1.77 -5.49 11.49
CA GLY A 119 2.28 -4.71 12.62
C GLY A 119 1.23 -3.78 13.26
N PRO A 120 1.65 -2.97 14.24
CA PRO A 120 0.74 -2.10 14.97
C PRO A 120 0.33 -0.87 14.18
N GLU A 121 -0.79 -0.27 14.56
CA GLU A 121 -1.23 1.03 14.08
C GLU A 121 -0.30 2.15 14.55
N THR A 122 -0.30 3.26 13.82
CA THR A 122 0.42 4.49 14.18
C THR A 122 -0.38 5.72 13.73
N GLU A 123 0.21 6.91 13.82
CA GLU A 123 -0.38 8.17 13.36
C GLU A 123 0.56 8.90 12.40
N ILE A 124 -0.01 9.62 11.45
CA ILE A 124 0.77 10.43 10.49
C ILE A 124 1.69 11.41 11.23
N GLY A 125 1.19 12.08 12.27
CA GLY A 125 1.98 13.06 13.03
C GLY A 125 3.17 12.44 13.77
N ILE A 126 3.06 11.20 14.23
CA ILE A 126 4.15 10.47 14.86
C ILE A 126 5.22 10.14 13.81
N GLU A 127 4.80 9.56 12.69
CA GLU A 127 5.73 9.15 11.64
C GLU A 127 6.44 10.32 10.96
N GLN A 128 5.80 11.51 10.90
CA GLN A 128 6.45 12.72 10.41
C GLN A 128 7.69 13.14 11.24
N ILE A 129 7.68 12.82 12.54
CA ILE A 129 8.69 13.30 13.49
C ILE A 129 9.69 12.20 13.83
N GLU A 130 9.22 10.98 14.01
CA GLU A 130 9.97 9.91 14.66
C GLU A 130 10.44 8.82 13.69
N ASN A 131 9.86 8.70 12.48
CA ASN A 131 10.23 7.64 11.55
C ASN A 131 11.65 7.87 11.00
N PRO A 132 12.60 6.95 11.26
CA PRO A 132 14.00 7.15 10.89
C PRO A 132 14.29 7.07 9.38
N PHE A 133 13.31 6.65 8.58
CA PHE A 133 13.43 6.52 7.11
C PHE A 133 12.88 7.74 6.35
N LEU A 134 12.19 8.65 7.06
CA LEU A 134 11.41 9.74 6.44
C LEU A 134 11.91 11.13 6.83
#